data_9566ac2be868ce67d8e5236f591d349d
#
_entry.id   9566ac2be868ce67d8e5236f591d349d
#
_cell.length_a   1.000
_cell.length_b   1.000
_cell.length_c   1.000
_cell.angle_alpha   90.00
_cell.angle_beta   90.00
_cell.angle_gamma   90.00
#
_symmetry.space_group_name_H-M   'P 1'
#
loop_
_entity.id
_entity.type
_entity.pdbx_description
1 polymer ?
#
loop_
_entity_poly.entity_id
_entity_poly.type
_entity_poly.pdbx_seq_one_letter_code
_entity_poly.pdbx_strand_id
1 'polypeptide(L)'
;MEDTSTSQETTIGTIKDQYENEYTGEIRNGKANGKGAKTYKDGRIYTGIFKDNKREGEGVLIRPDGTKFIGTYKNDTQDGYGKNITKDGKELFAFYKEGKVISGKSIMYYNEHSIDQMNFTIKYEGDYKNNKREGKGIFIMDNGDRYEGEFQKDKLCGKGKYFWNNGDMYEGGFKNNAKEGKGKLFFNNGSVLNAIWRNDLPTILLIE
;
A
#
# COMPACT_ATOMS: atom_id res chain seq x y z
N MET A 1 47.76 -31.86 3.64
CA MET A 1 46.97 -30.83 4.36
C MET A 1 45.52 -31.15 4.13
N GLU A 2 44.90 -31.76 5.10
CA GLU A 2 43.45 -32.07 5.04
C GLU A 2 42.70 -30.77 5.23
N ASP A 3 41.87 -30.45 4.24
CA ASP A 3 40.91 -29.32 4.29
C ASP A 3 39.75 -29.73 5.17
N THR A 4 39.85 -29.46 6.49
CA THR A 4 38.77 -29.65 7.42
C THR A 4 37.75 -28.49 7.26
N SER A 5 37.02 -28.46 6.16
CA SER A 5 35.78 -27.68 6.11
C SER A 5 34.76 -28.37 6.99
N THR A 6 34.72 -28.00 8.28
CA THR A 6 33.62 -28.37 9.17
C THR A 6 32.33 -27.84 8.60
N SER A 7 31.56 -28.69 7.93
CA SER A 7 30.18 -28.39 7.55
C SER A 7 29.41 -28.07 8.85
N GLN A 8 29.07 -26.79 9.01
CA GLN A 8 28.33 -26.35 10.19
C GLN A 8 26.95 -27.01 10.18
N GLU A 9 26.72 -27.86 11.17
CA GLU A 9 25.50 -28.64 11.26
C GLU A 9 24.31 -27.72 11.53
N THR A 10 23.25 -27.86 10.73
CA THR A 10 21.98 -27.15 10.91
C THR A 10 21.06 -28.06 11.73
N THR A 11 20.58 -27.60 12.86
CA THR A 11 19.62 -28.32 13.69
C THR A 11 18.25 -27.66 13.68
N ILE A 12 17.21 -28.42 13.99
CA ILE A 12 15.85 -27.87 14.19
C ILE A 12 15.63 -27.77 15.71
N GLY A 13 15.18 -26.60 16.17
CA GLY A 13 14.99 -26.37 17.59
C GLY A 13 14.26 -25.06 17.90
N THR A 14 14.22 -24.77 19.21
CA THR A 14 13.60 -23.55 19.75
C THR A 14 14.63 -22.77 20.55
N ILE A 15 14.69 -21.46 20.36
CA ILE A 15 15.52 -20.53 21.13
C ILE A 15 14.68 -19.34 21.60
N LYS A 16 14.97 -18.84 22.79
CA LYS A 16 14.40 -17.60 23.34
C LYS A 16 15.48 -16.52 23.38
N ASP A 17 15.11 -15.30 23.01
CA ASP A 17 16.00 -14.17 23.16
C ASP A 17 15.78 -13.45 24.51
N GLN A 18 16.64 -12.47 24.82
CA GLN A 18 16.59 -11.70 26.07
C GLN A 18 15.30 -10.88 26.26
N TYR A 19 14.50 -10.72 25.21
CA TYR A 19 13.22 -10.01 25.21
C TYR A 19 12.02 -10.95 25.32
N GLU A 20 12.27 -12.25 25.62
CA GLU A 20 11.27 -13.32 25.69
C GLU A 20 10.55 -13.63 24.35
N ASN A 21 11.12 -13.21 23.22
CA ASN A 21 10.65 -13.69 21.94
C ASN A 21 11.11 -15.13 21.71
N GLU A 22 10.26 -15.94 21.11
CA GLU A 22 10.54 -17.36 20.87
C GLU A 22 10.68 -17.61 19.36
N TYR A 23 11.78 -18.23 18.96
CA TYR A 23 12.01 -18.72 17.61
C TYR A 23 12.00 -20.23 17.59
N THR A 24 11.30 -20.83 16.63
CA THR A 24 11.33 -22.26 16.33
C THR A 24 11.62 -22.48 14.85
N GLY A 25 12.65 -23.24 14.53
CA GLY A 25 13.08 -23.48 13.15
C GLY A 25 14.52 -23.94 13.05
N GLU A 26 15.12 -23.65 11.90
CA GLU A 26 16.51 -24.01 11.60
C GLU A 26 17.49 -23.13 12.40
N ILE A 27 18.42 -23.78 13.09
CA ILE A 27 19.43 -23.14 13.95
C ILE A 27 20.82 -23.51 13.44
N ARG A 28 21.70 -22.52 13.31
CA ARG A 28 23.11 -22.70 13.04
C ARG A 28 23.93 -21.83 13.99
N ASN A 29 24.92 -22.41 14.65
CA ASN A 29 25.74 -21.71 15.64
C ASN A 29 24.93 -21.00 16.73
N GLY A 30 23.86 -21.62 17.24
CA GLY A 30 22.98 -21.05 18.27
C GLY A 30 22.11 -19.87 17.79
N LYS A 31 22.05 -19.59 16.48
CA LYS A 31 21.27 -18.51 15.88
C LYS A 31 20.20 -19.05 14.94
N ALA A 32 19.10 -18.32 14.82
CA ALA A 32 18.10 -18.57 13.78
C ALA A 32 18.74 -18.37 12.39
N ASN A 33 18.75 -19.44 11.59
CA ASN A 33 19.29 -19.46 10.23
C ASN A 33 18.48 -20.43 9.39
N GLY A 34 17.90 -19.97 8.28
CA GLY A 34 17.02 -20.77 7.43
C GLY A 34 15.55 -20.56 7.74
N LYS A 35 14.71 -21.57 7.51
CA LYS A 35 13.26 -21.47 7.70
C LYS A 35 12.87 -21.57 9.18
N GLY A 36 11.93 -20.72 9.60
CA GLY A 36 11.41 -20.78 10.97
C GLY A 36 10.27 -19.81 11.22
N ALA A 37 9.76 -19.87 12.45
CA ALA A 37 8.73 -18.97 12.96
C ALA A 37 9.25 -18.28 14.23
N LYS A 38 8.99 -16.97 14.35
CA LYS A 38 9.30 -16.19 15.55
C LYS A 38 8.03 -15.56 16.09
N THR A 39 7.71 -15.91 17.35
CA THR A 39 6.65 -15.26 18.13
C THR A 39 7.27 -14.18 18.99
N TYR A 40 6.78 -12.97 18.86
CA TYR A 40 7.24 -11.82 19.62
C TYR A 40 6.38 -11.64 20.88
N LYS A 41 6.97 -11.14 21.95
CA LYS A 41 6.27 -10.84 23.21
C LYS A 41 5.07 -9.92 23.04
N ASP A 42 5.09 -9.04 22.04
CA ASP A 42 3.99 -8.13 21.71
C ASP A 42 2.87 -8.78 20.89
N GLY A 43 2.94 -10.10 20.66
CA GLY A 43 1.93 -10.89 19.95
C GLY A 43 2.11 -10.92 18.43
N ARG A 44 3.11 -10.27 17.85
CA ARG A 44 3.45 -10.45 16.44
C ARG A 44 3.98 -11.88 16.20
N ILE A 45 3.69 -12.41 15.01
CA ILE A 45 4.22 -13.71 14.56
C ILE A 45 4.84 -13.50 13.18
N TYR A 46 6.09 -13.88 13.02
CA TYR A 46 6.76 -13.92 11.73
C TYR A 46 7.08 -15.37 11.35
N THR A 47 6.76 -15.75 10.12
CA THR A 47 7.15 -17.04 9.53
C THR A 47 7.87 -16.77 8.22
N GLY A 48 9.07 -17.29 8.06
CA GLY A 48 9.88 -17.04 6.87
C GLY A 48 11.33 -17.45 7.03
N ILE A 49 12.19 -16.79 6.28
CA ILE A 49 13.63 -17.04 6.26
C ILE A 49 14.32 -16.15 7.30
N PHE A 50 15.33 -16.73 7.95
CA PHE A 50 16.21 -16.05 8.90
C PHE A 50 17.67 -16.19 8.49
N LYS A 51 18.47 -15.19 8.82
CA LYS A 51 19.93 -15.20 8.73
C LYS A 51 20.49 -14.49 9.96
N ASP A 52 21.29 -15.20 10.74
CA ASP A 52 21.92 -14.69 11.96
C ASP A 52 20.94 -13.96 12.90
N ASN A 53 19.82 -14.61 13.23
CA ASN A 53 18.70 -14.09 14.04
C ASN A 53 17.86 -12.99 13.40
N LYS A 54 18.16 -12.54 12.18
CA LYS A 54 17.42 -11.48 11.46
C LYS A 54 16.50 -12.10 10.41
N ARG A 55 15.36 -11.47 10.17
CA ARG A 55 14.50 -11.81 9.04
C ARG A 55 15.23 -11.45 7.74
N GLU A 56 15.22 -12.40 6.82
CA GLU A 56 15.90 -12.30 5.53
C GLU A 56 15.07 -13.03 4.48
N GLY A 57 15.05 -12.55 3.21
CA GLY A 57 14.29 -13.20 2.16
C GLY A 57 12.76 -13.16 2.38
N GLU A 58 12.05 -14.13 1.85
CA GLU A 58 10.59 -14.16 1.90
C GLU A 58 10.04 -14.52 3.29
N GLY A 59 8.93 -13.88 3.65
CA GLY A 59 8.23 -14.15 4.89
C GLY A 59 6.89 -13.48 5.05
N VAL A 60 6.17 -13.90 6.08
CA VAL A 60 4.85 -13.39 6.47
C VAL A 60 4.95 -12.89 7.90
N LEU A 61 4.56 -11.66 8.13
CA LEU A 61 4.38 -11.07 9.45
C LEU A 61 2.90 -10.86 9.71
N ILE A 62 2.39 -11.44 10.79
CA ILE A 62 1.04 -11.23 11.29
C ILE A 62 1.15 -10.36 12.55
N ARG A 63 0.33 -9.32 12.65
CA ARG A 63 0.26 -8.44 13.82
C ARG A 63 -0.95 -8.76 14.67
N PRO A 64 -0.94 -8.41 15.98
CA PRO A 64 -2.06 -8.69 16.89
C PRO A 64 -3.41 -8.11 16.44
N ASP A 65 -3.39 -7.01 15.68
CA ASP A 65 -4.58 -6.38 15.11
C ASP A 65 -5.16 -7.11 13.89
N GLY A 66 -4.53 -8.24 13.48
CA GLY A 66 -4.91 -9.05 12.33
C GLY A 66 -4.32 -8.57 11.00
N THR A 67 -3.61 -7.45 10.97
CA THR A 67 -2.93 -7.00 9.75
C THR A 67 -1.77 -7.92 9.40
N LYS A 68 -1.48 -8.08 8.10
CA LYS A 68 -0.42 -8.96 7.61
C LYS A 68 0.49 -8.23 6.64
N PHE A 69 1.75 -8.60 6.65
CA PHE A 69 2.67 -8.30 5.56
C PHE A 69 3.20 -9.60 4.98
N ILE A 70 3.15 -9.72 3.66
CA ILE A 70 3.71 -10.85 2.89
C ILE A 70 4.70 -10.26 1.91
N GLY A 71 5.98 -10.63 2.01
CA GLY A 71 7.00 -10.07 1.12
C GLY A 71 8.42 -10.34 1.59
N THR A 72 9.35 -9.57 1.02
CA THR A 72 10.78 -9.76 1.25
C THR A 72 11.33 -8.89 2.38
N TYR A 73 12.28 -9.45 3.08
CA TYR A 73 13.01 -8.82 4.18
C TYR A 73 14.50 -8.81 3.90
N LYS A 74 15.18 -7.82 4.40
CA LYS A 74 16.64 -7.71 4.44
C LYS A 74 17.05 -7.09 5.77
N ASN A 75 17.91 -7.78 6.53
CA ASN A 75 18.37 -7.32 7.83
C ASN A 75 17.22 -6.83 8.74
N ASP A 76 16.16 -7.64 8.95
CA ASP A 76 14.96 -7.34 9.75
C ASP A 76 14.03 -6.27 9.19
N THR A 77 14.32 -5.63 8.09
CA THR A 77 13.46 -4.62 7.47
C THR A 77 12.79 -5.13 6.20
N GLN A 78 11.60 -4.64 5.90
CA GLN A 78 10.95 -4.88 4.61
C GLN A 78 11.79 -4.26 3.51
N ASP A 79 12.22 -5.06 2.54
CA ASP A 79 13.07 -4.62 1.42
C ASP A 79 12.76 -5.48 0.19
N GLY A 80 12.27 -4.86 -0.88
CA GLY A 80 11.78 -5.51 -2.09
C GLY A 80 10.27 -5.48 -2.22
N TYR A 81 9.72 -6.37 -3.04
CA TYR A 81 8.25 -6.44 -3.24
C TYR A 81 7.55 -7.06 -2.05
N GLY A 82 6.38 -6.52 -1.75
CA GLY A 82 5.54 -7.05 -0.69
C GLY A 82 4.12 -6.52 -0.74
N LYS A 83 3.25 -7.20 0.03
CA LYS A 83 1.84 -6.92 0.15
C LYS A 83 1.49 -6.72 1.63
N ASN A 84 0.93 -5.56 1.99
CA ASN A 84 0.23 -5.37 3.24
C ASN A 84 -1.26 -5.72 3.07
N ILE A 85 -1.80 -6.42 4.03
CA ILE A 85 -3.23 -6.76 4.12
C ILE A 85 -3.73 -6.20 5.44
N THR A 86 -4.72 -5.31 5.39
CA THR A 86 -5.36 -4.78 6.58
C THR A 86 -6.35 -5.79 7.16
N LYS A 87 -6.82 -5.59 8.41
CA LYS A 87 -7.79 -6.48 9.06
C LYS A 87 -9.13 -6.58 8.30
N ASP A 88 -9.49 -5.54 7.55
CA ASP A 88 -10.68 -5.46 6.69
C ASP A 88 -10.42 -5.95 5.25
N GLY A 89 -9.26 -6.61 5.02
CA GLY A 89 -8.95 -7.27 3.75
C GLY A 89 -8.41 -6.35 2.65
N LYS A 90 -8.20 -5.06 2.92
CA LYS A 90 -7.57 -4.16 1.94
C LYS A 90 -6.13 -4.57 1.67
N GLU A 91 -5.71 -4.54 0.43
CA GLU A 91 -4.37 -4.93 0.01
C GLU A 91 -3.60 -3.75 -0.59
N LEU A 92 -2.35 -3.59 -0.15
CA LEU A 92 -1.38 -2.66 -0.74
C LEU A 92 -0.18 -3.46 -1.26
N PHE A 93 -0.05 -3.55 -2.57
CA PHE A 93 1.14 -4.08 -3.23
C PHE A 93 2.14 -2.95 -3.43
N ALA A 94 3.34 -3.11 -2.92
CA ALA A 94 4.33 -2.05 -2.98
C ALA A 94 5.76 -2.58 -3.06
N PHE A 95 6.66 -1.72 -3.55
CA PHE A 95 8.10 -1.91 -3.41
C PHE A 95 8.57 -1.20 -2.15
N TYR A 96 9.20 -1.94 -1.26
CA TYR A 96 9.72 -1.47 0.02
C TYR A 96 11.22 -1.30 -0.04
N LYS A 97 11.72 -0.29 0.63
CA LYS A 97 13.14 -0.08 0.90
C LYS A 97 13.31 0.38 2.35
N GLU A 98 14.10 -0.37 3.12
CA GLU A 98 14.33 -0.07 4.53
C GLU A 98 13.03 0.19 5.32
N GLY A 99 12.00 -0.66 5.08
CA GLY A 99 10.69 -0.59 5.74
C GLY A 99 9.76 0.52 5.23
N LYS A 100 10.16 1.32 4.24
CA LYS A 100 9.35 2.40 3.66
C LYS A 100 8.81 2.01 2.29
N VAL A 101 7.56 2.37 1.99
CA VAL A 101 7.02 2.25 0.64
C VAL A 101 7.68 3.28 -0.27
N ILE A 102 8.39 2.80 -1.30
CA ILE A 102 9.04 3.65 -2.32
C ILE A 102 8.10 3.86 -3.49
N SER A 103 7.47 2.78 -3.96
CA SER A 103 6.47 2.81 -5.02
C SER A 103 5.51 1.65 -4.84
N GLY A 104 4.31 1.75 -5.41
CA GLY A 104 3.36 0.65 -5.32
C GLY A 104 2.04 0.95 -5.98
N LYS A 105 1.24 -0.10 -6.17
CA LYS A 105 -0.18 -0.01 -6.52
C LYS A 105 -1.00 -0.51 -5.36
N SER A 106 -1.97 0.27 -4.94
CA SER A 106 -2.95 -0.15 -3.94
C SER A 106 -4.20 -0.62 -4.65
N ILE A 107 -4.64 -1.83 -4.32
CA ILE A 107 -5.96 -2.31 -4.68
C ILE A 107 -6.70 -2.51 -3.35
N MET A 108 -7.72 -1.72 -3.10
CA MET A 108 -8.56 -1.89 -1.93
C MET A 108 -9.80 -2.69 -2.33
N TYR A 109 -9.94 -3.89 -1.77
CA TYR A 109 -11.13 -4.72 -1.96
C TYR A 109 -12.18 -4.41 -0.90
N TYR A 110 -13.43 -4.42 -1.34
CA TYR A 110 -14.59 -4.29 -0.49
C TYR A 110 -14.95 -5.67 0.09
N ASN A 111 -15.22 -5.77 1.38
CA ASN A 111 -15.75 -6.99 2.00
C ASN A 111 -17.27 -6.84 2.13
N GLU A 112 -18.05 -7.58 1.32
CA GLU A 112 -19.52 -7.50 1.21
C GLU A 112 -20.29 -8.07 2.43
N HIS A 113 -19.63 -8.32 3.56
CA HIS A 113 -20.22 -9.08 4.67
C HIS A 113 -20.74 -8.25 5.85
N SER A 114 -21.12 -6.99 5.66
CA SER A 114 -21.90 -6.27 6.67
C SER A 114 -23.13 -5.62 6.06
N ILE A 115 -24.26 -6.32 6.18
CA ILE A 115 -25.57 -5.94 5.61
C ILE A 115 -26.21 -4.69 6.28
N ASP A 116 -25.67 -4.20 7.39
CA ASP A 116 -26.38 -3.21 8.24
C ASP A 116 -25.77 -1.80 8.32
N GLN A 117 -24.70 -1.48 7.61
CA GLN A 117 -24.24 -0.09 7.49
C GLN A 117 -23.66 0.16 6.10
N MET A 118 -24.20 1.16 5.38
CA MET A 118 -23.61 1.72 4.16
C MET A 118 -22.28 2.38 4.52
N ASN A 119 -21.25 1.59 4.79
CA ASN A 119 -19.89 2.09 4.90
C ASN A 119 -19.29 2.15 3.49
N PHE A 120 -19.40 3.28 2.86
CA PHE A 120 -18.70 3.58 1.63
C PHE A 120 -17.19 3.52 1.91
N THR A 121 -16.53 2.56 1.30
CA THR A 121 -15.09 2.40 1.49
C THR A 121 -14.35 3.17 0.41
N ILE A 122 -13.49 4.08 0.81
CA ILE A 122 -12.60 4.81 -0.09
C ILE A 122 -11.72 3.79 -0.82
N LYS A 123 -11.82 3.75 -2.15
CA LYS A 123 -10.97 2.91 -2.98
C LYS A 123 -9.95 3.79 -3.71
N TYR A 124 -8.66 3.46 -3.60
CA TYR A 124 -7.63 4.01 -4.45
C TYR A 124 -6.89 2.89 -5.19
N GLU A 125 -6.73 3.05 -6.49
CA GLU A 125 -5.91 2.21 -7.34
C GLU A 125 -4.94 3.09 -8.11
N GLY A 126 -3.63 2.97 -7.84
CA GLY A 126 -2.64 3.83 -8.48
C GLY A 126 -1.27 3.78 -7.82
N ASP A 127 -0.41 4.67 -8.29
CA ASP A 127 0.98 4.73 -7.85
C ASP A 127 1.13 5.40 -6.49
N TYR A 128 2.03 4.86 -5.67
CA TYR A 128 2.45 5.43 -4.39
C TYR A 128 3.95 5.75 -4.43
N LYS A 129 4.32 6.82 -3.74
CA LYS A 129 5.70 7.17 -3.46
C LYS A 129 5.80 7.74 -2.05
N ASN A 130 6.71 7.20 -1.23
CA ASN A 130 6.89 7.62 0.17
C ASN A 130 5.57 7.65 0.96
N ASN A 131 4.77 6.59 0.86
CA ASN A 131 3.45 6.43 1.50
C ASN A 131 2.39 7.46 1.09
N LYS A 132 2.56 8.16 -0.03
CA LYS A 132 1.60 9.11 -0.58
C LYS A 132 1.18 8.70 -1.98
N ARG A 133 -0.06 9.00 -2.34
CA ARG A 133 -0.52 8.87 -3.73
C ARG A 133 0.32 9.80 -4.59
N GLU A 134 0.89 9.24 -5.66
CA GLU A 134 1.78 9.95 -6.57
C GLU A 134 1.60 9.36 -7.98
N GLY A 135 1.75 10.16 -9.03
CA GLY A 135 1.56 9.66 -10.39
C GLY A 135 0.10 9.45 -10.75
N LYS A 136 -0.22 8.44 -11.55
CA LYS A 136 -1.59 8.19 -12.02
C LYS A 136 -2.36 7.25 -11.09
N GLY A 137 -3.66 7.52 -10.94
CA GLY A 137 -4.52 6.66 -10.14
C GLY A 137 -6.02 6.93 -10.33
N ILE A 138 -6.80 6.03 -9.76
CA ILE A 138 -8.26 6.11 -9.63
C ILE A 138 -8.58 6.18 -8.14
N PHE A 139 -9.42 7.11 -7.76
CA PHE A 139 -9.85 7.31 -6.37
C PHE A 139 -11.37 7.38 -6.31
N ILE A 140 -11.98 6.49 -5.55
CA ILE A 140 -13.42 6.45 -5.30
C ILE A 140 -13.65 6.91 -3.87
N MET A 141 -14.48 7.93 -3.69
CA MET A 141 -14.76 8.59 -2.43
C MET A 141 -16.00 7.98 -1.75
N ASP A 142 -16.16 8.23 -0.45
CA ASP A 142 -17.26 7.69 0.36
C ASP A 142 -18.65 8.15 -0.14
N ASN A 143 -18.73 9.34 -0.74
CA ASN A 143 -19.95 9.88 -1.31
C ASN A 143 -20.29 9.32 -2.70
N GLY A 144 -19.47 8.37 -3.22
CA GLY A 144 -19.62 7.80 -4.55
C GLY A 144 -18.97 8.57 -5.69
N ASP A 145 -18.37 9.73 -5.41
CA ASP A 145 -17.59 10.44 -6.41
C ASP A 145 -16.34 9.65 -6.80
N ARG A 146 -15.86 9.85 -8.03
CA ARG A 146 -14.70 9.16 -8.57
C ARG A 146 -13.76 10.14 -9.26
N TYR A 147 -12.48 10.04 -9.00
CA TYR A 147 -11.43 10.77 -9.72
C TYR A 147 -10.52 9.80 -10.46
N GLU A 148 -10.18 10.12 -11.68
CA GLU A 148 -9.18 9.45 -12.50
C GLU A 148 -8.17 10.48 -13.01
N GLY A 149 -6.92 10.37 -12.60
CA GLY A 149 -5.94 11.37 -13.03
C GLY A 149 -4.63 11.29 -12.27
N GLU A 150 -3.95 12.41 -12.24
CA GLU A 150 -2.64 12.56 -11.64
C GLU A 150 -2.74 12.98 -10.18
N PHE A 151 -1.83 12.43 -9.36
CA PHE A 151 -1.67 12.75 -7.95
C PHE A 151 -0.26 13.25 -7.67
N GLN A 152 -0.13 14.19 -6.77
CA GLN A 152 1.13 14.64 -6.20
C GLN A 152 0.99 14.83 -4.69
N LYS A 153 1.71 14.04 -3.91
CA LYS A 153 1.70 14.09 -2.44
C LYS A 153 0.27 14.06 -1.85
N ASP A 154 -0.54 13.08 -2.30
CA ASP A 154 -1.95 12.86 -1.94
C ASP A 154 -2.96 13.87 -2.51
N LYS A 155 -2.55 14.85 -3.30
CA LYS A 155 -3.43 15.86 -3.89
C LYS A 155 -3.68 15.57 -5.37
N LEU A 156 -4.90 15.87 -5.83
CA LEU A 156 -5.24 15.87 -7.25
C LEU A 156 -4.43 16.97 -7.93
N CYS A 157 -3.77 16.62 -9.04
CA CYS A 157 -2.94 17.54 -9.82
C CYS A 157 -2.96 17.17 -11.30
N GLY A 158 -2.28 17.96 -12.14
CA GLY A 158 -2.11 17.66 -13.56
C GLY A 158 -3.44 17.52 -14.30
N LYS A 159 -3.56 16.53 -15.18
CA LYS A 159 -4.79 16.24 -15.93
C LYS A 159 -5.59 15.15 -15.25
N GLY A 160 -6.92 15.30 -15.25
CA GLY A 160 -7.81 14.30 -14.68
C GLY A 160 -9.27 14.46 -15.08
N LYS A 161 -10.05 13.43 -14.70
CA LYS A 161 -11.50 13.41 -14.81
C LYS A 161 -12.08 13.22 -13.41
N TYR A 162 -13.05 14.03 -13.07
CA TYR A 162 -13.82 13.94 -11.84
C TYR A 162 -15.27 13.65 -12.17
N PHE A 163 -15.78 12.56 -11.64
CA PHE A 163 -17.16 12.11 -11.81
C PHE A 163 -17.89 12.30 -10.49
N TRP A 164 -18.91 13.14 -10.49
CA TRP A 164 -19.81 13.27 -9.33
C TRP A 164 -20.86 12.17 -9.35
N ASN A 165 -21.32 11.77 -8.19
CA ASN A 165 -22.36 10.76 -8.04
C ASN A 165 -23.72 11.20 -8.62
N ASN A 166 -23.92 12.52 -8.86
CA ASN A 166 -25.12 13.06 -9.50
C ASN A 166 -25.07 12.91 -11.04
N GLY A 167 -23.99 12.34 -11.60
CA GLY A 167 -23.82 12.13 -13.05
C GLY A 167 -23.09 13.25 -13.80
N ASP A 168 -22.73 14.35 -13.15
CA ASP A 168 -21.86 15.36 -13.75
C ASP A 168 -20.43 14.83 -13.88
N MET A 169 -19.66 15.39 -14.83
CA MET A 169 -18.26 15.05 -15.01
C MET A 169 -17.44 16.30 -15.39
N TYR A 170 -16.28 16.44 -14.78
CA TYR A 170 -15.27 17.42 -15.20
C TYR A 170 -14.07 16.70 -15.83
N GLU A 171 -13.58 17.23 -16.93
CA GLU A 171 -12.34 16.82 -17.58
C GLU A 171 -11.44 18.03 -17.79
N GLY A 172 -10.26 18.05 -17.16
CA GLY A 172 -9.39 19.21 -17.25
C GLY A 172 -8.19 19.16 -16.31
N GLY A 173 -7.65 20.36 -16.04
CA GLY A 173 -6.53 20.54 -15.14
C GLY A 173 -6.95 20.55 -13.68
N PHE A 174 -6.03 20.07 -12.81
CA PHE A 174 -6.15 20.12 -11.35
C PHE A 174 -4.87 20.65 -10.73
N LYS A 175 -5.00 21.36 -9.62
CA LYS A 175 -3.90 21.83 -8.79
C LYS A 175 -4.33 21.86 -7.33
N ASN A 176 -3.60 21.14 -6.47
CA ASN A 176 -3.89 21.07 -5.03
C ASN A 176 -5.36 20.72 -4.69
N ASN A 177 -5.93 19.74 -5.37
CA ASN A 177 -7.31 19.25 -5.28
C ASN A 177 -8.39 20.14 -5.92
N ALA A 178 -8.05 21.30 -6.48
CA ALA A 178 -8.98 22.22 -7.14
C ALA A 178 -8.87 22.16 -8.67
N LYS A 179 -9.96 22.42 -9.38
CA LYS A 179 -9.95 22.62 -10.85
C LYS A 179 -9.11 23.84 -11.20
N GLU A 180 -8.19 23.67 -12.16
CA GLU A 180 -7.23 24.70 -12.56
C GLU A 180 -6.91 24.61 -14.05
N GLY A 181 -6.84 25.76 -14.75
CA GLY A 181 -6.54 25.82 -16.18
C GLY A 181 -7.74 25.45 -17.06
N LYS A 182 -7.46 25.05 -18.30
CA LYS A 182 -8.53 24.67 -19.26
C LYS A 182 -9.24 23.38 -18.82
N GLY A 183 -10.57 23.37 -18.92
CA GLY A 183 -11.36 22.18 -18.63
C GLY A 183 -12.81 22.30 -19.08
N LYS A 184 -13.46 21.14 -19.20
CA LYS A 184 -14.86 20.98 -19.62
C LYS A 184 -15.65 20.36 -18.45
N LEU A 185 -16.77 20.98 -18.13
CA LEU A 185 -17.75 20.42 -17.20
C LEU A 185 -18.96 19.94 -18.00
N PHE A 186 -19.24 18.66 -17.91
CA PHE A 186 -20.38 18.00 -18.52
C PHE A 186 -21.44 17.81 -17.43
N PHE A 187 -22.60 18.37 -17.64
CA PHE A 187 -23.74 18.22 -16.74
C PHE A 187 -24.54 16.97 -17.11
N ASN A 188 -25.20 16.36 -16.14
CA ASN A 188 -26.04 15.18 -16.33
C ASN A 188 -27.25 15.43 -17.26
N ASN A 189 -27.62 16.69 -17.48
CA ASN A 189 -28.67 17.08 -18.43
C ASN A 189 -28.16 17.21 -19.89
N GLY A 190 -26.87 16.86 -20.14
CA GLY A 190 -26.23 16.89 -21.46
C GLY A 190 -25.61 18.24 -21.85
N SER A 191 -25.77 19.30 -21.06
CA SER A 191 -25.08 20.57 -21.33
C SER A 191 -23.59 20.50 -21.00
N VAL A 192 -22.78 21.36 -21.67
CA VAL A 192 -21.33 21.40 -21.50
C VAL A 192 -20.88 22.84 -21.27
N LEU A 193 -20.04 23.02 -20.23
CA LEU A 193 -19.38 24.30 -19.96
C LEU A 193 -17.90 24.17 -20.28
N ASN A 194 -17.39 24.84 -21.29
CA ASN A 194 -15.97 24.99 -21.58
C ASN A 194 -15.45 26.24 -20.89
N ALA A 195 -14.46 26.13 -20.03
CA ALA A 195 -13.96 27.29 -19.30
C ALA A 195 -12.46 27.17 -18.96
N ILE A 196 -11.89 28.32 -18.59
CA ILE A 196 -10.63 28.39 -17.83
C ILE A 196 -11.01 28.45 -16.36
N TRP A 197 -10.46 27.54 -15.58
CA TRP A 197 -10.76 27.37 -14.16
C TRP A 197 -9.63 27.92 -13.29
N ARG A 198 -9.98 28.50 -12.16
CA ARG A 198 -9.05 28.90 -11.10
C ARG A 198 -9.67 28.60 -9.74
N ASN A 199 -9.03 27.71 -8.96
CA ASN A 199 -9.53 27.27 -7.66
C ASN A 199 -11.03 26.91 -7.70
N ASP A 200 -11.41 25.96 -8.57
CA ASP A 200 -12.77 25.46 -8.79
C ASP A 200 -13.77 26.43 -9.42
N LEU A 201 -13.41 27.68 -9.65
CA LEU A 201 -14.29 28.68 -10.25
C LEU A 201 -13.97 28.86 -11.75
N PRO A 202 -14.99 28.88 -12.63
CA PRO A 202 -14.80 29.21 -14.02
C PRO A 202 -14.53 30.74 -14.14
N THR A 203 -13.39 31.13 -14.72
CA THR A 203 -12.98 32.54 -14.84
C THR A 203 -13.21 33.11 -16.21
N ILE A 204 -13.11 32.27 -17.25
CA ILE A 204 -13.37 32.66 -18.67
C ILE A 204 -14.11 31.50 -19.32
N LEU A 205 -15.24 31.79 -19.95
CA LEU A 205 -15.95 30.83 -20.79
C LEU A 205 -15.26 30.79 -22.17
N LEU A 206 -14.98 29.58 -22.64
CA LEU A 206 -14.49 29.34 -24.00
C LEU A 206 -15.70 29.04 -24.87
N ILE A 207 -16.02 29.97 -25.79
CA ILE A 207 -17.05 29.79 -26.82
C ILE A 207 -16.34 29.11 -27.99
N GLU A 208 -16.79 27.92 -28.36
CA GLU A 208 -16.38 27.22 -29.58
C GLU A 208 -17.30 27.57 -30.72
#